data_8466f582024e1d28ed0c4b4329c9cc19
#
_entry.id   8466f582024e1d28ed0c4b4329c9cc19
#
_cell.length_a   1.000
_cell.length_b   1.000
_cell.length_c   1.000
_cell.angle_alpha   90.00
_cell.angle_beta   90.00
_cell.angle_gamma   90.00
#
_symmetry.space_group_name_H-M   'P 1'
#
loop_
_entity.id
_entity.type
_entity.pdbx_description
1 polymer ?
#
loop_
_entity_poly.entity_id
_entity_poly.type
_entity_poly.pdbx_seq_one_letter_code
_entity_poly.pdbx_strand_id
1 'polypeptide(L)'
;LILFSFFGIMMFILIINRPLNDSQSFKTKSNIAQALKHLDKPIIDLSGWQRPEEINYDALSQNISGAIVRVHSGAQTTKENDASFINGIDKAYKSHITELQKRNVPVAVYAYVAGKSVQEMEKAAEVFYNAASPYSPSYYWLDVEDKTMSNMNEGVENFRAKLASLGAKNIGIYVGVYFMEEHSIDTGKFTSVWIPSYGSDSGFLESSPKTDLDYDIHQYTSKGKIAGFDHDLDINVISPLKNKEETFRKLFLKP
;
A
#
# COMPACT_ATOMS: atom_id res chain seq x y z
N LEU A 1 20.82 47.27 -43.67
CA LEU A 1 19.96 47.28 -42.46
C LEU A 1 18.99 46.09 -42.52
N ILE A 2 19.30 45.01 -41.78
CA ILE A 2 18.45 43.81 -41.75
C ILE A 2 17.78 43.81 -40.40
N LEU A 3 16.45 44.01 -40.43
CA LEU A 3 15.59 43.86 -39.26
C LEU A 3 15.26 42.35 -39.05
N PHE A 4 15.74 41.78 -37.93
CA PHE A 4 15.24 40.49 -37.44
C PHE A 4 14.00 40.73 -36.55
N SER A 5 12.83 40.29 -37.01
CA SER A 5 11.65 40.25 -36.18
C SER A 5 11.62 38.93 -35.40
N PHE A 6 11.72 39.04 -34.07
CA PHE A 6 11.49 37.92 -33.14
C PHE A 6 9.96 37.69 -33.01
N PHE A 7 9.48 36.63 -33.58
CA PHE A 7 8.15 36.09 -33.26
C PHE A 7 8.27 35.16 -32.06
N GLY A 8 7.95 35.68 -30.88
CA GLY A 8 7.84 34.89 -29.67
C GLY A 8 6.53 34.07 -29.73
N ILE A 9 6.63 32.75 -29.90
CA ILE A 9 5.51 31.83 -29.76
C ILE A 9 5.27 31.63 -28.26
N MET A 10 4.28 32.34 -27.73
CA MET A 10 3.78 32.16 -26.38
C MET A 10 2.84 30.95 -26.37
N MET A 11 3.37 29.79 -25.97
CA MET A 11 2.60 28.56 -25.84
C MET A 11 1.74 28.64 -24.57
N PHE A 12 0.48 29.04 -24.72
CA PHE A 12 -0.53 28.95 -23.67
C PHE A 12 -0.85 27.47 -23.42
N ILE A 13 -0.35 26.91 -22.33
CA ILE A 13 -0.83 25.62 -21.82
C ILE A 13 -2.22 25.89 -21.20
N LEU A 14 -3.25 25.69 -21.98
CA LEU A 14 -4.62 25.58 -21.49
C LEU A 14 -4.72 24.28 -20.68
N ILE A 15 -4.63 24.37 -19.36
CA ILE A 15 -5.06 23.30 -18.46
C ILE A 15 -6.60 23.26 -18.61
N ILE A 16 -7.06 22.39 -19.50
CA ILE A 16 -8.49 22.11 -19.64
C ILE A 16 -8.87 21.27 -18.41
N ASN A 17 -9.38 21.93 -17.38
CA ASN A 17 -10.20 21.30 -16.35
C ASN A 17 -11.46 20.76 -17.05
N ARG A 18 -11.41 19.54 -17.62
CA ARG A 18 -12.62 18.88 -18.10
C ARG A 18 -13.46 18.53 -16.88
N PRO A 19 -14.69 19.03 -16.76
CA PRO A 19 -15.59 18.51 -15.74
C PRO A 19 -15.74 17.01 -15.96
N LEU A 20 -15.63 16.24 -14.87
CA LEU A 20 -15.90 14.79 -14.92
C LEU A 20 -17.27 14.60 -15.55
N ASN A 21 -17.34 13.79 -16.60
CA ASN A 21 -18.59 13.48 -17.28
C ASN A 21 -19.55 12.88 -16.21
N ASP A 22 -20.83 13.29 -16.20
CA ASP A 22 -21.81 12.89 -15.17
C ASP A 22 -21.84 11.38 -14.94
N SER A 23 -21.61 10.57 -15.97
CA SER A 23 -21.53 9.12 -15.87
C SER A 23 -20.29 8.61 -15.08
N GLN A 24 -19.14 9.31 -15.18
CA GLN A 24 -17.93 8.96 -14.39
C GLN A 24 -18.11 9.39 -12.93
N SER A 25 -18.68 10.56 -12.69
CA SER A 25 -19.01 11.03 -11.34
C SER A 25 -19.99 10.09 -10.64
N PHE A 26 -21.02 9.61 -11.35
CA PHE A 26 -22.00 8.67 -10.82
C PHE A 26 -21.36 7.31 -10.48
N LYS A 27 -20.53 6.75 -11.37
CA LYS A 27 -19.79 5.49 -11.12
C LYS A 27 -18.88 5.62 -9.92
N THR A 28 -18.13 6.73 -9.79
CA THR A 28 -17.24 6.96 -8.64
C THR A 28 -18.03 7.03 -7.33
N LYS A 29 -19.15 7.75 -7.28
CA LYS A 29 -20.02 7.81 -6.09
C LYS A 29 -20.60 6.45 -5.73
N SER A 30 -21.04 5.67 -6.72
CA SER A 30 -21.55 4.31 -6.51
C SER A 30 -20.48 3.37 -5.93
N ASN A 31 -19.25 3.40 -6.45
CA ASN A 31 -18.16 2.59 -5.96
C ASN A 31 -17.76 2.95 -4.52
N ILE A 32 -17.72 4.24 -4.20
CA ILE A 32 -17.49 4.72 -2.83
C ILE A 32 -18.59 4.21 -1.89
N ALA A 33 -19.85 4.36 -2.26
CA ALA A 33 -20.96 3.89 -1.44
C ALA A 33 -20.94 2.38 -1.24
N GLN A 34 -20.53 1.60 -2.24
CA GLN A 34 -20.36 0.16 -2.14
C GLN A 34 -19.21 -0.21 -1.20
N ALA A 35 -18.05 0.41 -1.32
CA ALA A 35 -16.92 0.16 -0.42
C ALA A 35 -17.28 0.46 1.05
N LEU A 36 -18.03 1.54 1.30
CA LEU A 36 -18.46 1.90 2.65
C LEU A 36 -19.49 0.93 3.27
N LYS A 37 -20.22 0.14 2.47
CA LYS A 37 -21.09 -0.91 3.00
C LYS A 37 -20.32 -2.03 3.70
N HIS A 38 -19.06 -2.20 3.35
CA HIS A 38 -18.16 -3.20 3.92
C HIS A 38 -17.24 -2.64 5.01
N LEU A 39 -17.46 -1.39 5.45
CA LEU A 39 -16.58 -0.69 6.40
C LEU A 39 -16.38 -1.46 7.72
N ASP A 40 -17.35 -2.28 8.13
CA ASP A 40 -17.25 -3.12 9.35
C ASP A 40 -16.50 -4.43 9.15
N LYS A 41 -16.17 -4.76 7.91
CA LYS A 41 -15.34 -5.91 7.59
C LYS A 41 -13.86 -5.59 7.79
N PRO A 42 -13.02 -6.62 8.02
CA PRO A 42 -11.58 -6.40 8.14
C PRO A 42 -10.93 -5.93 6.83
N ILE A 43 -9.75 -5.36 6.96
CA ILE A 43 -8.78 -5.16 5.90
C ILE A 43 -7.84 -6.37 5.92
N ILE A 44 -7.43 -6.86 4.77
CA ILE A 44 -6.43 -7.93 4.67
C ILE A 44 -5.18 -7.43 3.95
N ASP A 45 -4.06 -8.10 4.18
CA ASP A 45 -2.95 -7.97 3.25
C ASP A 45 -2.59 -9.31 2.61
N LEU A 46 -2.11 -9.24 1.37
CA LEU A 46 -1.88 -10.38 0.48
C LEU A 46 -0.52 -10.25 -0.21
N SER A 47 0.08 -11.39 -0.49
CA SER A 47 1.32 -11.49 -1.27
C SER A 47 1.30 -12.72 -2.18
N GLY A 48 2.40 -13.00 -2.86
CA GLY A 48 2.59 -14.21 -3.65
C GLY A 48 2.55 -15.51 -2.85
N TRP A 49 2.54 -15.44 -1.53
CA TRP A 49 2.32 -16.60 -0.67
C TRP A 49 0.87 -17.06 -0.63
N GLN A 50 -0.09 -16.18 -0.85
CA GLN A 50 -1.50 -16.49 -1.06
C GLN A 50 -1.73 -16.69 -2.55
N ARG A 51 -1.68 -17.92 -3.02
CA ARG A 51 -1.75 -18.21 -4.46
C ARG A 51 -3.13 -17.87 -5.03
N PRO A 52 -3.21 -17.13 -6.16
CA PRO A 52 -4.49 -16.70 -6.74
C PRO A 52 -5.46 -17.84 -7.05
N GLU A 53 -4.96 -19.00 -7.42
CA GLU A 53 -5.75 -20.20 -7.72
C GLU A 53 -6.39 -20.84 -6.50
N GLU A 54 -5.93 -20.50 -5.30
CA GLU A 54 -6.49 -20.99 -4.02
C GLU A 54 -7.53 -20.00 -3.44
N ILE A 55 -7.75 -18.85 -4.08
CA ILE A 55 -8.64 -17.79 -3.60
C ILE A 55 -9.95 -17.77 -4.37
N ASN A 56 -11.06 -17.94 -3.66
CA ASN A 56 -12.38 -17.57 -4.18
C ASN A 56 -12.61 -16.07 -3.96
N TYR A 57 -12.24 -15.25 -4.95
CA TYR A 57 -12.36 -13.80 -4.85
C TYR A 57 -13.82 -13.30 -4.73
N ASP A 58 -14.80 -14.05 -5.22
CA ASP A 58 -16.20 -13.68 -5.07
C ASP A 58 -16.64 -13.77 -3.60
N ALA A 59 -16.26 -14.84 -2.92
CA ALA A 59 -16.51 -14.99 -1.49
C ALA A 59 -15.65 -14.02 -0.65
N LEU A 60 -14.36 -13.92 -0.96
CA LEU A 60 -13.42 -13.04 -0.22
C LEU A 60 -13.87 -11.58 -0.25
N SER A 61 -14.24 -11.06 -1.42
CA SER A 61 -14.66 -9.67 -1.60
C SER A 61 -15.91 -9.27 -0.79
N GLN A 62 -16.77 -10.24 -0.44
CA GLN A 62 -17.95 -10.01 0.39
C GLN A 62 -17.60 -9.92 1.89
N ASN A 63 -16.40 -10.30 2.29
CA ASN A 63 -15.99 -10.44 3.68
C ASN A 63 -14.85 -9.51 4.09
N ILE A 64 -14.39 -8.63 3.21
CA ILE A 64 -13.34 -7.64 3.47
C ILE A 64 -13.81 -6.23 3.10
N SER A 65 -13.22 -5.22 3.73
CA SER A 65 -13.46 -3.80 3.38
C SER A 65 -12.44 -3.27 2.38
N GLY A 66 -11.21 -3.76 2.42
CA GLY A 66 -10.10 -3.35 1.56
C GLY A 66 -8.96 -4.36 1.61
N ALA A 67 -8.00 -4.20 0.72
CA ALA A 67 -6.81 -5.05 0.69
C ALA A 67 -5.53 -4.23 0.46
N ILE A 68 -4.43 -4.71 1.04
CA ILE A 68 -3.08 -4.17 0.83
C ILE A 68 -2.26 -5.27 0.17
N VAL A 69 -1.81 -5.08 -1.08
CA VAL A 69 -1.20 -6.13 -1.90
C VAL A 69 0.30 -5.90 -2.04
N ARG A 70 1.12 -6.91 -1.71
CA ARG A 70 2.55 -6.85 -1.96
C ARG A 70 2.84 -6.81 -3.45
N VAL A 71 3.64 -5.84 -3.87
CA VAL A 71 4.12 -5.71 -5.25
C VAL A 71 5.61 -6.01 -5.34
N HIS A 72 6.37 -5.73 -4.28
CA HIS A 72 7.81 -5.95 -4.24
C HIS A 72 8.21 -6.62 -2.92
N SER A 73 9.00 -7.68 -3.00
CA SER A 73 9.38 -8.54 -1.85
C SER A 73 10.72 -8.19 -1.22
N GLY A 74 11.21 -6.98 -1.41
CA GLY A 74 12.49 -6.51 -0.89
C GLY A 74 13.60 -6.52 -1.93
N ALA A 75 14.83 -6.41 -1.45
CA ALA A 75 16.01 -6.37 -2.29
C ALA A 75 16.14 -7.64 -3.13
N GLN A 76 16.76 -7.46 -4.27
CA GLN A 76 17.04 -8.53 -5.21
C GLN A 76 17.63 -9.76 -4.50
N THR A 77 16.88 -10.83 -4.57
CA THR A 77 17.38 -12.11 -4.07
C THR A 77 18.27 -12.74 -5.14
N THR A 78 19.26 -13.50 -4.71
CA THR A 78 20.11 -14.27 -5.64
C THR A 78 19.36 -15.45 -6.26
N LYS A 79 18.14 -15.72 -5.78
CA LYS A 79 17.32 -16.86 -6.19
C LYS A 79 15.83 -16.49 -6.14
N GLU A 80 15.14 -16.86 -7.18
CA GLU A 80 13.69 -16.83 -7.23
C GLU A 80 13.07 -17.81 -6.22
N ASN A 81 11.92 -17.46 -5.63
CA ASN A 81 11.12 -18.31 -4.76
C ASN A 81 9.69 -18.46 -5.29
N ASP A 82 8.83 -19.18 -4.55
CA ASP A 82 7.46 -19.43 -4.99
C ASP A 82 6.63 -18.14 -5.09
N ALA A 83 6.91 -17.14 -4.25
CA ALA A 83 6.15 -15.89 -4.16
C ALA A 83 6.75 -14.73 -4.97
N SER A 84 8.04 -14.78 -5.36
CA SER A 84 8.73 -13.61 -5.94
C SER A 84 9.73 -14.00 -7.03
N PHE A 85 9.81 -13.16 -8.06
CA PHE A 85 10.87 -13.22 -9.07
C PHE A 85 12.21 -12.73 -8.52
N ILE A 86 13.31 -13.02 -9.23
CA ILE A 86 14.67 -12.63 -8.84
C ILE A 86 14.86 -11.11 -8.71
N ASN A 87 14.05 -10.30 -9.41
CA ASN A 87 14.07 -8.85 -9.33
C ASN A 87 13.23 -8.27 -8.17
N GLY A 88 12.73 -9.14 -7.28
CA GLY A 88 11.91 -8.76 -6.15
C GLY A 88 10.42 -8.55 -6.46
N ILE A 89 10.00 -8.57 -7.71
CA ILE A 89 8.58 -8.44 -8.07
C ILE A 89 7.81 -9.67 -7.56
N ASP A 90 6.71 -9.41 -6.88
CA ASP A 90 5.77 -10.42 -6.41
C ASP A 90 5.06 -11.10 -7.59
N LYS A 91 4.91 -12.42 -7.55
CA LYS A 91 4.34 -13.20 -8.67
C LYS A 91 2.83 -13.05 -8.79
N ALA A 92 2.12 -12.81 -7.70
CA ALA A 92 0.66 -12.80 -7.63
C ALA A 92 0.03 -11.40 -7.68
N TYR A 93 0.82 -10.33 -7.49
CA TYR A 93 0.28 -8.97 -7.29
C TYR A 93 -0.70 -8.52 -8.37
N LYS A 94 -0.43 -8.84 -9.64
CA LYS A 94 -1.30 -8.46 -10.76
C LYS A 94 -2.68 -9.10 -10.65
N SER A 95 -2.69 -10.40 -10.34
CA SER A 95 -3.92 -11.18 -10.18
C SER A 95 -4.71 -10.65 -8.99
N HIS A 96 -4.07 -10.49 -7.82
CA HIS A 96 -4.73 -9.95 -6.62
C HIS A 96 -5.36 -8.58 -6.87
N ILE A 97 -4.59 -7.63 -7.38
CA ILE A 97 -5.10 -6.27 -7.63
C ILE A 97 -6.26 -6.31 -8.63
N THR A 98 -6.09 -7.01 -9.75
CA THR A 98 -7.10 -7.05 -10.82
C THR A 98 -8.39 -7.71 -10.35
N GLU A 99 -8.31 -8.86 -9.67
CA GLU A 99 -9.48 -9.60 -9.20
C GLU A 99 -10.25 -8.86 -8.10
N LEU A 100 -9.53 -8.18 -7.19
CA LEU A 100 -10.16 -7.36 -6.15
C LEU A 100 -10.80 -6.09 -6.73
N GLN A 101 -10.12 -5.38 -7.62
CA GLN A 101 -10.65 -4.17 -8.26
C GLN A 101 -11.87 -4.46 -9.14
N LYS A 102 -11.93 -5.59 -9.85
CA LYS A 102 -13.12 -6.03 -10.60
C LYS A 102 -14.37 -6.16 -9.71
N ARG A 103 -14.18 -6.44 -8.41
CA ARG A 103 -15.25 -6.61 -7.41
C ARG A 103 -15.47 -5.36 -6.57
N ASN A 104 -14.89 -4.23 -6.99
CA ASN A 104 -14.97 -2.95 -6.30
C ASN A 104 -14.37 -2.95 -4.88
N VAL A 105 -13.47 -3.88 -4.57
CA VAL A 105 -12.66 -3.82 -3.37
C VAL A 105 -11.55 -2.81 -3.59
N PRO A 106 -11.41 -1.77 -2.75
CA PRO A 106 -10.33 -0.82 -2.87
C PRO A 106 -9.00 -1.45 -2.48
N VAL A 107 -7.94 -1.10 -3.23
CA VAL A 107 -6.63 -1.73 -3.09
C VAL A 107 -5.55 -0.68 -2.86
N ALA A 108 -4.82 -0.84 -1.76
CA ALA A 108 -3.50 -0.27 -1.52
C ALA A 108 -2.40 -1.29 -1.84
N VAL A 109 -1.15 -0.85 -1.90
CA VAL A 109 -0.02 -1.73 -2.22
C VAL A 109 1.12 -1.56 -1.24
N TYR A 110 1.96 -2.60 -1.10
CA TYR A 110 3.15 -2.51 -0.28
C TYR A 110 4.40 -3.08 -0.94
N ALA A 111 5.56 -2.61 -0.47
CA ALA A 111 6.86 -3.17 -0.75
C ALA A 111 7.56 -3.51 0.57
N TYR A 112 8.11 -4.71 0.67
CA TYR A 112 9.06 -5.08 1.71
C TYR A 112 10.37 -4.33 1.48
N VAL A 113 10.86 -3.60 2.49
CA VAL A 113 12.01 -2.72 2.36
C VAL A 113 13.27 -3.40 2.88
N ALA A 114 14.09 -3.92 1.98
CA ALA A 114 15.26 -4.74 2.33
C ALA A 114 16.55 -4.41 1.54
N GLY A 115 16.71 -3.19 1.06
CA GLY A 115 17.94 -2.75 0.40
C GLY A 115 19.14 -2.69 1.35
N LYS A 116 20.34 -3.01 0.87
CA LYS A 116 21.58 -2.98 1.64
C LYS A 116 22.36 -1.67 1.52
N SER A 117 21.89 -0.78 0.68
CA SER A 117 22.45 0.56 0.44
C SER A 117 21.37 1.52 0.01
N VAL A 118 21.63 2.83 0.08
CA VAL A 118 20.72 3.87 -0.41
C VAL A 118 20.37 3.64 -1.87
N GLN A 119 21.32 3.26 -2.71
CA GLN A 119 21.10 2.99 -4.14
C GLN A 119 20.15 1.80 -4.37
N GLU A 120 20.28 0.74 -3.56
CA GLU A 120 19.36 -0.41 -3.63
C GLU A 120 17.96 -0.03 -3.15
N MET A 121 17.83 0.79 -2.10
CA MET A 121 16.56 1.32 -1.61
C MET A 121 15.85 2.16 -2.68
N GLU A 122 16.56 3.09 -3.32
CA GLU A 122 16.03 3.92 -4.41
C GLU A 122 15.63 3.07 -5.62
N LYS A 123 16.44 2.07 -5.97
CA LYS A 123 16.15 1.16 -7.08
C LYS A 123 14.92 0.29 -6.80
N ALA A 124 14.79 -0.24 -5.58
CA ALA A 124 13.61 -0.99 -5.17
C ALA A 124 12.33 -0.13 -5.20
N ALA A 125 12.42 1.13 -4.74
CA ALA A 125 11.32 2.09 -4.82
C ALA A 125 10.88 2.36 -6.28
N GLU A 126 11.84 2.51 -7.20
CA GLU A 126 11.55 2.70 -8.63
C GLU A 126 10.86 1.48 -9.24
N VAL A 127 11.35 0.26 -8.95
CA VAL A 127 10.76 -0.99 -9.43
C VAL A 127 9.35 -1.15 -8.88
N PHE A 128 9.15 -0.89 -7.58
CA PHE A 128 7.84 -0.93 -6.93
C PHE A 128 6.85 0.05 -7.56
N TYR A 129 7.24 1.32 -7.71
CA TYR A 129 6.37 2.34 -8.31
C TYR A 129 5.96 1.98 -9.73
N ASN A 130 6.93 1.60 -10.57
CA ASN A 130 6.67 1.26 -11.98
C ASN A 130 5.75 0.04 -12.12
N ALA A 131 5.84 -0.93 -11.22
CA ALA A 131 4.98 -2.10 -11.21
C ALA A 131 3.56 -1.79 -10.70
N ALA A 132 3.42 -0.94 -9.68
CA ALA A 132 2.17 -0.66 -9.00
C ALA A 132 1.33 0.45 -9.66
N SER A 133 1.97 1.52 -10.17
CA SER A 133 1.29 2.74 -10.64
C SER A 133 0.27 2.51 -11.77
N PRO A 134 0.44 1.54 -12.71
CA PRO A 134 -0.57 1.25 -13.73
C PRO A 134 -1.93 0.82 -13.16
N TYR A 135 -1.94 0.26 -11.95
CA TYR A 135 -3.16 -0.18 -11.26
C TYR A 135 -3.80 0.92 -10.42
N SER A 136 -3.15 2.08 -10.36
CA SER A 136 -3.65 3.24 -9.61
C SER A 136 -4.01 2.90 -8.14
N PRO A 137 -3.11 2.34 -7.33
CA PRO A 137 -3.41 2.02 -5.94
C PRO A 137 -3.77 3.27 -5.13
N SER A 138 -4.55 3.09 -4.06
CA SER A 138 -4.95 4.19 -3.18
C SER A 138 -3.79 4.69 -2.31
N TYR A 139 -2.92 3.79 -1.90
CA TYR A 139 -1.79 4.05 -0.99
C TYR A 139 -0.58 3.20 -1.36
N TYR A 140 0.63 3.70 -1.07
CA TYR A 140 1.91 2.99 -1.18
C TYR A 140 2.47 2.81 0.22
N TRP A 141 2.65 1.56 0.66
CA TRP A 141 3.17 1.25 1.97
C TRP A 141 4.62 0.73 1.90
N LEU A 142 5.45 1.20 2.82
CA LEU A 142 6.78 0.66 3.09
C LEU A 142 6.67 -0.29 4.26
N ASP A 143 6.95 -1.56 4.03
CA ASP A 143 7.00 -2.60 5.05
C ASP A 143 8.45 -2.72 5.57
N VAL A 144 8.67 -2.22 6.78
CA VAL A 144 9.99 -2.01 7.39
C VAL A 144 10.10 -2.83 8.67
N GLU A 145 10.67 -4.04 8.55
CA GLU A 145 10.74 -4.98 9.68
C GLU A 145 12.09 -5.70 9.80
N ASP A 146 12.99 -5.56 8.81
CA ASP A 146 14.31 -6.16 8.83
C ASP A 146 15.44 -5.11 8.76
N LYS A 147 16.49 -5.33 9.57
CA LYS A 147 17.73 -4.55 9.49
C LYS A 147 18.60 -5.04 8.35
N THR A 148 18.58 -4.38 7.23
CA THR A 148 19.32 -4.76 6.03
C THR A 148 20.52 -3.87 5.73
N MET A 149 20.60 -2.69 6.36
CA MET A 149 21.73 -1.77 6.27
C MET A 149 22.04 -1.13 7.63
N SER A 150 23.20 -0.50 7.75
CA SER A 150 23.67 0.10 9.02
C SER A 150 22.78 1.23 9.51
N ASN A 151 22.31 2.08 8.61
CA ASN A 151 21.40 3.20 8.90
C ASN A 151 20.05 2.95 8.21
N MET A 152 19.15 2.21 8.87
CA MET A 152 17.83 1.89 8.33
C MET A 152 16.99 3.14 8.09
N ASN A 153 17.04 4.12 9.01
CA ASN A 153 16.27 5.35 8.84
C ASN A 153 16.62 6.11 7.56
N GLU A 154 17.91 6.21 7.23
CA GLU A 154 18.36 6.82 5.97
C GLU A 154 17.86 6.04 4.75
N GLY A 155 17.96 4.71 4.78
CA GLY A 155 17.48 3.87 3.69
C GLY A 155 15.98 3.98 3.45
N VAL A 156 15.19 3.94 4.52
CA VAL A 156 13.72 4.08 4.49
C VAL A 156 13.31 5.45 3.96
N GLU A 157 13.98 6.52 4.40
CA GLU A 157 13.70 7.88 3.91
C GLU A 157 14.06 8.03 2.42
N ASN A 158 15.17 7.47 1.95
CA ASN A 158 15.53 7.52 0.53
C ASN A 158 14.53 6.72 -0.32
N PHE A 159 14.05 5.56 0.17
CA PHE A 159 12.99 4.82 -0.50
C PHE A 159 11.71 5.67 -0.62
N ARG A 160 11.25 6.27 0.50
CA ARG A 160 10.07 7.16 0.53
C ARG A 160 10.22 8.36 -0.41
N ALA A 161 11.36 9.04 -0.33
CA ALA A 161 11.65 10.23 -1.14
C ALA A 161 11.68 9.89 -2.64
N LYS A 162 12.25 8.73 -3.01
CA LYS A 162 12.23 8.23 -4.38
C LYS A 162 10.80 7.97 -4.86
N LEU A 163 9.95 7.30 -4.08
CA LEU A 163 8.53 7.12 -4.42
C LEU A 163 7.82 8.45 -4.65
N ALA A 164 8.02 9.42 -3.76
CA ALA A 164 7.43 10.75 -3.88
C ALA A 164 7.89 11.46 -5.16
N SER A 165 9.17 11.36 -5.51
CA SER A 165 9.73 11.95 -6.73
C SER A 165 9.14 11.35 -8.02
N LEU A 166 8.72 10.09 -7.98
CA LEU A 166 8.08 9.39 -9.09
C LEU A 166 6.57 9.71 -9.21
N GLY A 167 5.99 10.37 -8.20
CA GLY A 167 4.59 10.82 -8.21
C GLY A 167 3.66 10.12 -7.23
N ALA A 168 4.17 9.23 -6.35
CA ALA A 168 3.39 8.70 -5.25
C ALA A 168 3.06 9.82 -4.25
N LYS A 169 1.78 10.05 -3.97
CA LYS A 169 1.31 11.11 -3.06
C LYS A 169 1.02 10.60 -1.65
N ASN A 170 0.43 9.41 -1.57
CA ASN A 170 0.00 8.78 -0.34
C ASN A 170 0.99 7.67 0.01
N ILE A 171 1.92 7.97 0.91
CA ILE A 171 3.00 7.04 1.29
C ILE A 171 2.92 6.81 2.78
N GLY A 172 2.66 5.55 3.17
CA GLY A 172 2.61 5.09 4.55
C GLY A 172 3.78 4.18 4.90
N ILE A 173 3.94 3.93 6.19
CA ILE A 173 4.93 3.00 6.72
C ILE A 173 4.25 1.94 7.58
N TYR A 174 4.60 0.67 7.34
CA TYR A 174 4.39 -0.43 8.27
C TYR A 174 5.67 -0.68 9.03
N VAL A 175 5.60 -0.63 10.36
CA VAL A 175 6.76 -0.80 11.23
C VAL A 175 6.34 -1.24 12.62
N GLY A 176 7.03 -2.23 13.19
CA GLY A 176 6.89 -2.61 14.59
C GLY A 176 7.45 -1.55 15.52
N VAL A 177 6.77 -1.29 16.65
CA VAL A 177 7.18 -0.26 17.63
C VAL A 177 8.62 -0.47 18.08
N TYR A 178 9.00 -1.69 18.45
CA TYR A 178 10.36 -2.00 18.89
C TYR A 178 11.41 -1.78 17.80
N PHE A 179 11.11 -2.18 16.57
CA PHE A 179 12.01 -1.97 15.44
C PHE A 179 12.21 -0.47 15.14
N MET A 180 11.10 0.28 15.18
CA MET A 180 11.12 1.73 15.00
C MET A 180 12.03 2.42 16.03
N GLU A 181 11.89 2.06 17.31
CA GLU A 181 12.69 2.62 18.42
C GLU A 181 14.16 2.20 18.31
N GLU A 182 14.45 0.91 18.10
CA GLU A 182 15.80 0.36 17.99
C GLU A 182 16.60 1.00 16.85
N HIS A 183 15.94 1.26 15.72
CA HIS A 183 16.61 1.78 14.53
C HIS A 183 16.31 3.26 14.25
N SER A 184 15.67 3.95 15.22
CA SER A 184 15.35 5.38 15.15
C SER A 184 14.64 5.75 13.85
N ILE A 185 13.65 4.94 13.44
CA ILE A 185 12.88 5.19 12.21
C ILE A 185 11.96 6.40 12.41
N ASP A 186 12.17 7.45 11.63
CA ASP A 186 11.34 8.65 11.63
C ASP A 186 10.07 8.43 10.80
N THR A 187 8.94 8.31 11.49
CA THR A 187 7.62 8.17 10.85
C THR A 187 6.98 9.51 10.47
N GLY A 188 7.55 10.64 10.90
CA GLY A 188 6.94 11.97 10.76
C GLY A 188 6.78 12.46 9.32
N LYS A 189 7.49 11.87 8.36
CA LYS A 189 7.38 12.19 6.93
C LYS A 189 6.37 11.32 6.17
N PHE A 190 5.82 10.32 6.83
CA PHE A 190 4.80 9.44 6.25
C PHE A 190 3.41 10.01 6.50
N THR A 191 2.52 9.80 5.56
CA THR A 191 1.14 10.30 5.67
C THR A 191 0.24 9.36 6.48
N SER A 192 0.74 8.16 6.83
CA SER A 192 0.02 7.15 7.61
C SER A 192 0.99 6.14 8.22
N VAL A 193 0.60 5.56 9.37
CA VAL A 193 1.36 4.53 10.08
C VAL A 193 0.49 3.28 10.26
N TRP A 194 1.07 2.13 9.99
CA TRP A 194 0.49 0.80 10.14
C TRP A 194 1.37 -0.02 11.09
N ILE A 195 0.80 -0.57 12.14
CA ILE A 195 1.55 -1.24 13.22
C ILE A 195 1.13 -2.71 13.34
N PRO A 196 2.08 -3.66 13.36
CA PRO A 196 1.82 -5.03 13.79
C PRO A 196 1.78 -5.12 15.34
N SER A 197 0.76 -5.81 15.86
CA SER A 197 0.71 -6.19 17.28
C SER A 197 -0.27 -7.36 17.46
N TYR A 198 0.26 -8.57 17.47
CA TYR A 198 -0.54 -9.80 17.35
C TYR A 198 -1.05 -10.36 18.67
N GLY A 199 -0.54 -9.89 19.82
CA GLY A 199 -0.85 -10.51 21.11
C GLY A 199 -0.44 -11.98 21.13
N SER A 200 -1.41 -12.88 21.32
CA SER A 200 -1.17 -14.34 21.25
C SER A 200 -1.20 -14.91 19.83
N ASP A 201 -1.51 -14.08 18.83
CA ASP A 201 -1.71 -14.46 17.43
C ASP A 201 -2.75 -15.59 17.28
N SER A 202 -3.88 -15.41 17.91
CA SER A 202 -4.98 -16.40 17.96
C SER A 202 -5.92 -16.36 16.76
N GLY A 203 -5.74 -15.43 15.83
CA GLY A 203 -6.68 -15.15 14.74
C GLY A 203 -7.76 -14.12 15.09
N PHE A 204 -7.80 -13.66 16.35
CA PHE A 204 -8.78 -12.69 16.85
C PHE A 204 -8.13 -11.42 17.36
N LEU A 205 -8.87 -10.31 17.29
CA LEU A 205 -8.43 -9.04 17.86
C LEU A 205 -8.53 -9.10 19.40
N GLU A 206 -7.38 -9.23 20.07
CA GLU A 206 -7.33 -9.37 21.52
C GLU A 206 -7.03 -8.05 22.25
N SER A 207 -6.18 -7.21 21.67
CA SER A 207 -5.75 -5.94 22.27
C SER A 207 -5.29 -4.95 21.21
N SER A 208 -5.26 -3.67 21.60
CA SER A 208 -4.62 -2.63 20.80
C SER A 208 -3.11 -2.56 21.05
N PRO A 209 -2.31 -2.07 20.09
CA PRO A 209 -0.89 -1.80 20.27
C PRO A 209 -0.63 -0.93 21.51
N LYS A 210 0.36 -1.28 22.31
CA LYS A 210 0.81 -0.49 23.47
C LYS A 210 1.84 0.54 23.00
N THR A 211 1.38 1.67 22.56
CA THR A 211 2.22 2.77 22.05
C THR A 211 1.47 4.09 22.12
N ASP A 212 2.22 5.18 22.27
CA ASP A 212 1.73 6.56 22.14
C ASP A 212 1.83 7.06 20.69
N LEU A 213 2.35 6.24 19.77
CA LEU A 213 2.45 6.58 18.36
C LEU A 213 1.05 6.71 17.76
N ASP A 214 0.85 7.78 16.98
CA ASP A 214 -0.37 7.97 16.21
C ASP A 214 -0.37 7.04 14.99
N TYR A 215 -1.23 6.01 14.97
CA TYR A 215 -1.31 5.01 13.90
C TYR A 215 -2.73 4.91 13.33
N ASP A 216 -2.81 4.59 12.04
CA ASP A 216 -4.09 4.48 11.31
C ASP A 216 -4.57 3.04 11.17
N ILE A 217 -3.65 2.06 11.02
CA ILE A 217 -3.97 0.64 10.85
C ILE A 217 -3.23 -0.20 11.90
N HIS A 218 -3.92 -1.20 12.42
CA HIS A 218 -3.38 -2.25 13.28
C HIS A 218 -3.51 -3.60 12.60
N GLN A 219 -2.38 -4.26 12.29
CA GLN A 219 -2.33 -5.67 11.90
C GLN A 219 -2.31 -6.50 13.19
N TYR A 220 -3.41 -7.21 13.46
CA TYR A 220 -3.59 -7.83 14.77
C TYR A 220 -3.37 -9.33 14.79
N THR A 221 -3.25 -9.98 13.63
CA THR A 221 -2.98 -11.41 13.53
C THR A 221 -2.43 -11.79 12.16
N SER A 222 -1.57 -12.83 12.13
CA SER A 222 -1.16 -13.53 10.92
C SER A 222 -1.93 -14.84 10.68
N LYS A 223 -2.91 -15.17 11.56
CA LYS A 223 -3.66 -16.44 11.55
C LYS A 223 -5.17 -16.24 11.37
N GLY A 224 -5.55 -15.16 10.73
CA GLY A 224 -6.96 -14.89 10.47
C GLY A 224 -7.58 -15.88 9.48
N LYS A 225 -8.90 -16.10 9.62
CA LYS A 225 -9.69 -16.94 8.71
C LYS A 225 -10.81 -16.11 8.10
N ILE A 226 -10.87 -16.06 6.78
CA ILE A 226 -11.89 -15.31 6.05
C ILE A 226 -12.46 -16.20 4.94
N ALA A 227 -13.78 -16.19 4.80
CA ALA A 227 -14.44 -16.93 3.72
C ALA A 227 -13.89 -16.53 2.34
N GLY A 228 -13.53 -17.52 1.55
CA GLY A 228 -12.89 -17.34 0.25
C GLY A 228 -11.39 -17.67 0.22
N PHE A 229 -10.77 -17.94 1.38
CA PHE A 229 -9.43 -18.49 1.47
C PHE A 229 -9.29 -19.40 2.69
N ASP A 230 -8.85 -20.64 2.47
CA ASP A 230 -8.88 -21.68 3.51
C ASP A 230 -7.65 -21.69 4.42
N HIS A 231 -6.62 -20.89 4.08
CA HIS A 231 -5.39 -20.77 4.85
C HIS A 231 -5.39 -19.53 5.74
N ASP A 232 -4.30 -19.33 6.48
CA ASP A 232 -4.10 -18.16 7.33
C ASP A 232 -3.89 -16.90 6.51
N LEU A 233 -4.42 -15.78 7.02
CA LEU A 233 -4.30 -14.44 6.45
C LEU A 233 -3.90 -13.43 7.51
N ASP A 234 -3.12 -12.47 7.09
CA ASP A 234 -2.86 -11.26 7.83
C ASP A 234 -4.10 -10.37 7.83
N ILE A 235 -4.58 -10.03 9.03
CA ILE A 235 -5.81 -9.27 9.20
C ILE A 235 -5.55 -7.97 9.94
N ASN A 236 -6.19 -6.92 9.43
CA ASN A 236 -6.01 -5.56 9.87
C ASN A 236 -7.34 -4.89 10.22
N VAL A 237 -7.25 -3.93 11.13
CA VAL A 237 -8.35 -3.01 11.48
C VAL A 237 -7.85 -1.58 11.49
N ILE A 238 -8.75 -0.64 11.25
CA ILE A 238 -8.46 0.78 11.49
C ILE A 238 -8.32 0.98 13.00
N SER A 239 -7.36 1.80 13.39
CA SER A 239 -7.11 2.16 14.78
C SER A 239 -8.40 2.60 15.49
N PRO A 240 -8.69 2.06 16.67
CA PRO A 240 -9.87 2.46 17.44
C PRO A 240 -9.77 3.92 17.94
N LEU A 241 -8.59 4.53 17.87
CA LEU A 241 -8.35 5.94 18.21
C LEU A 241 -8.72 6.91 17.09
N LYS A 242 -9.10 6.38 15.91
CA LYS A 242 -9.42 7.17 14.71
C LYS A 242 -10.91 7.12 14.35
N ASN A 243 -11.37 8.12 13.61
CA ASN A 243 -12.65 8.02 12.95
C ASN A 243 -12.55 6.98 11.82
N LYS A 244 -13.28 5.89 11.95
CA LYS A 244 -13.18 4.72 11.08
C LYS A 244 -13.45 5.06 9.61
N GLU A 245 -14.54 5.77 9.33
CA GLU A 245 -14.92 6.13 7.97
C GLU A 245 -13.94 7.13 7.34
N GLU A 246 -13.56 8.16 8.07
CA GLU A 246 -12.61 9.17 7.59
C GLU A 246 -11.25 8.54 7.27
N THR A 247 -10.74 7.69 8.17
CA THR A 247 -9.47 7.00 7.97
C THR A 247 -9.56 6.02 6.80
N PHE A 248 -10.66 5.26 6.70
CA PHE A 248 -10.86 4.36 5.55
C PHE A 248 -10.88 5.14 4.22
N ARG A 249 -11.57 6.28 4.17
CA ARG A 249 -11.58 7.14 2.97
C ARG A 249 -10.19 7.64 2.62
N LYS A 250 -9.40 8.10 3.60
CA LYS A 250 -8.01 8.53 3.43
C LYS A 250 -7.15 7.43 2.81
N LEU A 251 -7.28 6.19 3.30
CA LEU A 251 -6.38 5.09 2.94
C LEU A 251 -6.80 4.33 1.68
N PHE A 252 -8.09 4.23 1.41
CA PHE A 252 -8.61 3.33 0.38
C PHE A 252 -9.44 3.99 -0.70
N LEU A 253 -10.04 5.13 -0.43
CA LEU A 253 -10.86 5.83 -1.41
C LEU A 253 -10.12 7.07 -1.88
N LYS A 254 -9.79 7.10 -3.15
CA LYS A 254 -9.14 8.28 -3.75
C LYS A 254 -10.01 9.51 -3.56
N PRO A 255 -9.38 10.67 -3.22
CA PRO A 255 -10.08 11.95 -3.20
C PRO A 255 -10.60 12.33 -4.58
#